data_1f808f3a278bb09190b843cd5b830848
#
_entry.id   1f808f3a278bb09190b843cd5b830848
#
_cell.length_a   1.000
_cell.length_b   1.000
_cell.length_c   1.000
_cell.angle_alpha   90.00
_cell.angle_beta   90.00
_cell.angle_gamma   90.00
#
_symmetry.space_group_name_H-M   'P 1'
#
loop_
_entity.id
_entity.type
_entity.pdbx_description
1 polymer ?
#
loop_
_entity_poly.entity_id
_entity_poly.type
_entity_poly.pdbx_seq_one_letter_code
_entity_poly.pdbx_strand_id
1 'polypeptide(L)'
;LKLYDQQHIQDFYNTYAEQETLRWEKSIVEQVKLAVHRHHLCNNLVKGDRILELGAGTGMFTQTLVKYSDDIIVTDLSPVQLELNQQRAQKEQYYGSVKEWRVTDICDLTDWDDGSFDKVVCYGGPLSYVFDEKITALNEMKRVLKPGGLLLFSVMNLWGTAHEYLFKIMLATTPEENEKVLSTGNLHPSSFTASDHYCHMFRLEELKGDLRQVGFEIRTLSASNCLSVSRASELEELKKDETQWAYFLDMEIRACQSAGMLESGTHLIAVVQKPFI
;
A
#
# COMPACT_ATOMS: atom_id res chain seq x y z
N LEU A 1 23.77 -4.02 9.77
CA LEU A 1 22.76 -3.83 10.82
C LEU A 1 21.42 -4.18 10.19
N LYS A 2 20.63 -5.07 10.78
CA LYS A 2 19.27 -5.37 10.30
C LYS A 2 18.39 -4.13 10.60
N LEU A 3 17.70 -3.61 9.56
CA LEU A 3 16.85 -2.42 9.71
C LEU A 3 15.41 -2.79 10.05
N TYR A 4 14.96 -3.96 9.59
CA TYR A 4 13.62 -4.45 9.88
C TYR A 4 13.49 -4.85 11.35
N ASP A 5 12.59 -4.18 12.06
CA ASP A 5 12.21 -4.48 13.44
C ASP A 5 10.70 -4.76 13.49
N GLN A 6 10.36 -6.05 13.43
CA GLN A 6 8.97 -6.54 13.43
C GLN A 6 8.19 -6.05 14.65
N GLN A 7 8.82 -6.10 15.85
CA GLN A 7 8.16 -5.70 17.09
C GLN A 7 7.85 -4.20 17.11
N HIS A 8 8.79 -3.36 16.66
CA HIS A 8 8.56 -1.91 16.56
C HIS A 8 7.39 -1.59 15.63
N ILE A 9 7.32 -2.22 14.44
CA ILE A 9 6.22 -1.99 13.49
C ILE A 9 4.88 -2.45 14.06
N GLN A 10 4.85 -3.61 14.71
CA GLN A 10 3.65 -4.11 15.38
C GLN A 10 3.17 -3.15 16.46
N ASP A 11 4.05 -2.69 17.34
CA ASP A 11 3.74 -1.78 18.45
C ASP A 11 3.28 -0.40 17.94
N PHE A 12 3.92 0.10 16.88
CA PHE A 12 3.50 1.34 16.21
C PHE A 12 2.06 1.24 15.72
N TYR A 13 1.71 0.20 14.95
CA TYR A 13 0.37 0.04 14.41
C TYR A 13 -0.68 -0.36 15.46
N ASN A 14 -0.29 -1.07 16.52
CA ASN A 14 -1.16 -1.28 17.67
C ASN A 14 -1.55 0.03 18.34
N THR A 15 -0.62 0.99 18.43
CA THR A 15 -0.85 2.31 19.00
C THR A 15 -1.57 3.25 18.05
N TYR A 16 -1.25 3.17 16.74
CA TYR A 16 -1.88 4.00 15.70
C TYR A 16 -3.36 3.70 15.54
N ALA A 17 -3.76 2.42 15.71
CA ALA A 17 -5.12 1.94 15.86
C ALA A 17 -6.14 2.60 14.89
N GLU A 18 -7.17 3.26 15.43
CA GLU A 18 -8.25 3.89 14.67
C GLU A 18 -7.78 5.10 13.82
N GLN A 19 -6.59 5.65 14.06
CA GLN A 19 -6.07 6.78 13.28
C GLN A 19 -5.93 6.41 11.80
N GLU A 20 -5.66 5.13 11.51
CA GLU A 20 -5.59 4.63 10.12
C GLU A 20 -6.94 4.80 9.40
N THR A 21 -8.05 4.43 10.04
CA THR A 21 -9.39 4.67 9.50
C THR A 21 -9.68 6.16 9.30
N LEU A 22 -9.40 6.97 10.31
CA LEU A 22 -9.66 8.40 10.28
C LEU A 22 -8.87 9.12 9.19
N ARG A 23 -7.68 8.67 8.87
CA ARG A 23 -6.85 9.19 7.77
C ARG A 23 -7.61 9.10 6.44
N TRP A 24 -8.10 7.92 6.10
CA TRP A 24 -8.82 7.68 4.84
C TRP A 24 -10.17 8.42 4.74
N GLU A 25 -10.86 8.58 5.86
CA GLU A 25 -12.21 9.16 5.88
C GLU A 25 -12.21 10.69 5.88
N LYS A 26 -11.26 11.32 6.58
CA LYS A 26 -11.26 12.78 6.81
C LYS A 26 -10.54 13.59 5.74
N SER A 27 -9.59 13.03 5.05
CA SER A 27 -8.82 13.75 4.05
C SER A 27 -9.36 13.52 2.64
N ILE A 28 -9.74 14.59 1.95
CA ILE A 28 -10.17 14.51 0.54
C ILE A 28 -9.06 13.97 -0.36
N VAL A 29 -7.80 14.32 -0.08
CA VAL A 29 -6.64 13.83 -0.84
C VAL A 29 -6.47 12.31 -0.62
N GLU A 30 -6.63 11.82 0.61
CA GLU A 30 -6.61 10.37 0.88
C GLU A 30 -7.77 9.62 0.21
N GLN A 31 -8.96 10.26 0.09
CA GLN A 31 -10.07 9.69 -0.67
C GLN A 31 -9.74 9.57 -2.17
N VAL A 32 -9.01 10.53 -2.74
CA VAL A 32 -8.50 10.42 -4.12
C VAL A 32 -7.49 9.26 -4.23
N LYS A 33 -6.53 9.17 -3.32
CA LYS A 33 -5.58 8.04 -3.27
C LYS A 33 -6.30 6.69 -3.18
N LEU A 34 -7.33 6.60 -2.33
CA LEU A 34 -8.17 5.41 -2.21
C LEU A 34 -8.88 5.07 -3.52
N ALA A 35 -9.40 6.08 -4.22
CA ALA A 35 -10.06 5.88 -5.52
C ALA A 35 -9.10 5.33 -6.57
N VAL A 36 -7.87 5.84 -6.64
CA VAL A 36 -6.82 5.33 -7.55
C VAL A 36 -6.45 3.88 -7.22
N HIS A 37 -6.23 3.55 -5.94
CA HIS A 37 -5.98 2.15 -5.53
C HIS A 37 -7.14 1.23 -5.89
N ARG A 38 -8.38 1.64 -5.60
CA ARG A 38 -9.60 0.86 -5.94
C ARG A 38 -9.78 0.66 -7.43
N HIS A 39 -9.42 1.64 -8.26
CA HIS A 39 -9.44 1.49 -9.71
C HIS A 39 -8.53 0.32 -10.15
N HIS A 40 -7.28 0.29 -9.69
CA HIS A 40 -6.36 -0.79 -10.03
C HIS A 40 -6.82 -2.13 -9.44
N LEU A 41 -7.34 -2.13 -8.23
CA LEU A 41 -7.89 -3.32 -7.58
C LEU A 41 -9.04 -3.91 -8.39
N CYS A 42 -10.09 -3.12 -8.65
CA CYS A 42 -11.30 -3.58 -9.34
C CYS A 42 -11.03 -4.08 -10.78
N ASN A 43 -10.06 -3.46 -11.47
CA ASN A 43 -9.72 -3.87 -12.84
C ASN A 43 -8.93 -5.19 -12.92
N ASN A 44 -8.44 -5.71 -11.79
CA ASN A 44 -7.61 -6.92 -11.75
C ASN A 44 -8.22 -8.05 -10.91
N LEU A 45 -9.39 -7.85 -10.31
CA LEU A 45 -10.14 -8.87 -9.58
C LEU A 45 -11.13 -9.60 -10.51
N VAL A 46 -11.22 -10.90 -10.33
CA VAL A 46 -12.20 -11.77 -11.02
C VAL A 46 -13.10 -12.42 -9.97
N LYS A 47 -14.36 -12.65 -10.29
CA LYS A 47 -15.29 -13.34 -9.40
C LYS A 47 -14.80 -14.74 -9.07
N GLY A 48 -14.73 -15.03 -7.76
CA GLY A 48 -14.28 -16.33 -7.24
C GLY A 48 -12.76 -16.48 -7.11
N ASP A 49 -11.98 -15.42 -7.32
CA ASP A 49 -10.54 -15.44 -7.00
C ASP A 49 -10.31 -15.86 -5.54
N ARG A 50 -9.33 -16.71 -5.28
CA ARG A 50 -8.81 -16.93 -3.93
C ARG A 50 -7.78 -15.86 -3.62
N ILE A 51 -8.04 -15.05 -2.58
CA ILE A 51 -7.32 -13.82 -2.32
C ILE A 51 -6.63 -13.88 -0.95
N LEU A 52 -5.35 -13.48 -0.91
CA LEU A 52 -4.62 -13.18 0.32
C LEU A 52 -4.43 -11.67 0.41
N GLU A 53 -5.00 -11.05 1.44
CA GLU A 53 -4.78 -9.64 1.76
C GLU A 53 -3.72 -9.53 2.86
N LEU A 54 -2.62 -8.84 2.58
CA LEU A 54 -1.47 -8.65 3.47
C LEU A 54 -1.40 -7.21 3.96
N GLY A 55 -1.26 -7.01 5.27
CA GLY A 55 -1.24 -5.67 5.85
C GLY A 55 -2.57 -4.94 5.66
N ALA A 56 -3.68 -5.62 5.90
CA ALA A 56 -5.03 -5.16 5.59
C ALA A 56 -5.49 -3.95 6.41
N GLY A 57 -4.79 -3.65 7.51
CA GLY A 57 -5.16 -2.57 8.42
C GLY A 57 -6.62 -2.70 8.87
N THR A 58 -7.31 -1.58 8.92
CA THR A 58 -8.72 -1.50 9.35
C THR A 58 -9.75 -1.90 8.28
N GLY A 59 -9.32 -2.53 7.15
CA GLY A 59 -10.23 -3.13 6.17
C GLY A 59 -10.69 -2.21 5.03
N MET A 60 -9.95 -1.15 4.71
CA MET A 60 -10.33 -0.22 3.63
C MET A 60 -10.39 -0.88 2.26
N PHE A 61 -9.57 -1.90 2.01
CA PHE A 61 -9.57 -2.68 0.76
C PHE A 61 -10.34 -3.98 0.91
N THR A 62 -10.35 -4.63 2.09
CA THR A 62 -11.18 -5.79 2.40
C THR A 62 -12.64 -5.59 1.96
N GLN A 63 -13.22 -4.42 2.24
CA GLN A 63 -14.54 -3.95 1.81
C GLN A 63 -14.78 -4.04 0.29
N THR A 64 -13.71 -3.89 -0.49
CA THR A 64 -13.77 -4.00 -1.95
C THR A 64 -13.62 -5.46 -2.38
N LEU A 65 -12.70 -6.21 -1.75
CA LEU A 65 -12.42 -7.61 -2.07
C LEU A 65 -13.64 -8.50 -1.90
N VAL A 66 -14.41 -8.32 -0.82
CA VAL A 66 -15.62 -9.12 -0.54
C VAL A 66 -16.73 -8.98 -1.60
N LYS A 67 -16.66 -7.96 -2.44
CA LYS A 67 -17.56 -7.81 -3.59
C LYS A 67 -17.23 -8.75 -4.74
N TYR A 68 -16.02 -9.33 -4.75
CA TYR A 68 -15.50 -10.19 -5.81
C TYR A 68 -15.32 -11.65 -5.37
N SER A 69 -15.09 -11.90 -4.09
CA SER A 69 -14.82 -13.24 -3.58
C SER A 69 -15.36 -13.43 -2.17
N ASP A 70 -15.65 -14.67 -1.83
CA ASP A 70 -15.89 -15.21 -0.47
C ASP A 70 -14.75 -16.15 -0.02
N ASP A 71 -13.69 -16.27 -0.83
CA ASP A 71 -12.45 -17.00 -0.51
C ASP A 71 -11.29 -16.02 -0.23
N ILE A 72 -11.45 -15.23 0.84
CA ILE A 72 -10.49 -14.20 1.23
C ILE A 72 -9.90 -14.54 2.58
N ILE A 73 -8.57 -14.50 2.67
CA ILE A 73 -7.81 -14.52 3.91
C ILE A 73 -7.25 -13.12 4.14
N VAL A 74 -7.58 -12.53 5.28
CA VAL A 74 -7.18 -11.18 5.67
C VAL A 74 -6.08 -11.27 6.72
N THR A 75 -4.96 -10.60 6.50
CA THR A 75 -3.84 -10.62 7.43
C THR A 75 -3.29 -9.24 7.74
N ASP A 76 -2.76 -9.08 8.93
CA ASP A 76 -1.98 -7.92 9.34
C ASP A 76 -0.96 -8.35 10.40
N LEU A 77 0.13 -7.61 10.53
CA LEU A 77 1.11 -7.81 11.59
C LEU A 77 0.54 -7.40 12.96
N SER A 78 -0.32 -6.36 12.98
CA SER A 78 -0.96 -5.83 14.17
C SER A 78 -2.27 -6.56 14.47
N PRO A 79 -2.39 -7.25 15.62
CA PRO A 79 -3.65 -7.85 16.06
C PRO A 79 -4.74 -6.79 16.31
N VAL A 80 -4.36 -5.57 16.70
CA VAL A 80 -5.31 -4.46 16.91
C VAL A 80 -5.92 -4.01 15.58
N GLN A 81 -5.12 -3.91 14.51
CA GLN A 81 -5.62 -3.58 13.18
C GLN A 81 -6.59 -4.67 12.66
N LEU A 82 -6.27 -5.94 12.88
CA LEU A 82 -7.17 -7.05 12.53
C LEU A 82 -8.48 -7.01 13.30
N GLU A 83 -8.45 -6.69 14.58
CA GLU A 83 -9.67 -6.54 15.39
C GLU A 83 -10.56 -5.42 14.85
N LEU A 84 -9.98 -4.26 14.51
CA LEU A 84 -10.70 -3.14 13.89
C LEU A 84 -11.29 -3.52 12.52
N ASN A 85 -10.56 -4.32 11.73
CA ASN A 85 -11.05 -4.86 10.46
C ASN A 85 -12.27 -5.77 10.68
N GLN A 86 -12.21 -6.68 11.64
CA GLN A 86 -13.34 -7.56 12.02
C GLN A 86 -14.56 -6.75 12.50
N GLN A 87 -14.35 -5.75 13.34
CA GLN A 87 -15.42 -4.85 13.82
C GLN A 87 -16.07 -4.10 12.65
N ARG A 88 -15.28 -3.60 11.68
CA ARG A 88 -15.78 -3.02 10.45
C ARG A 88 -16.61 -4.03 9.64
N ALA A 89 -16.09 -5.24 9.47
CA ALA A 89 -16.77 -6.30 8.72
C ALA A 89 -18.12 -6.67 9.35
N GLN A 90 -18.23 -6.69 10.67
CA GLN A 90 -19.49 -6.89 11.39
C GLN A 90 -20.45 -5.72 11.17
N LYS A 91 -19.97 -4.48 11.36
CA LYS A 91 -20.77 -3.26 11.19
C LYS A 91 -21.32 -3.13 9.77
N GLU A 92 -20.53 -3.45 8.77
CA GLU A 92 -20.88 -3.34 7.35
C GLU A 92 -21.44 -4.65 6.76
N GLN A 93 -21.70 -5.65 7.59
CA GLN A 93 -22.39 -6.90 7.29
C GLN A 93 -21.69 -7.80 6.24
N TYR A 94 -20.37 -7.76 6.16
CA TYR A 94 -19.61 -8.67 5.29
C TYR A 94 -18.68 -9.65 6.04
N TYR A 95 -18.82 -9.75 7.36
CA TYR A 95 -17.98 -10.62 8.21
C TYR A 95 -17.95 -12.07 7.69
N GLY A 96 -19.09 -12.63 7.28
CA GLY A 96 -19.19 -13.98 6.73
C GLY A 96 -18.58 -14.20 5.35
N SER A 97 -18.16 -13.11 4.67
CA SER A 97 -17.50 -13.19 3.36
C SER A 97 -15.98 -13.32 3.45
N VAL A 98 -15.41 -13.25 4.65
CA VAL A 98 -13.98 -13.45 4.90
C VAL A 98 -13.81 -14.80 5.57
N LYS A 99 -12.97 -15.66 5.02
CA LYS A 99 -12.73 -17.03 5.58
C LYS A 99 -11.92 -17.00 6.85
N GLU A 100 -10.92 -16.12 6.91
CA GLU A 100 -9.97 -16.10 8.01
C GLU A 100 -9.39 -14.72 8.21
N TRP A 101 -9.16 -14.34 9.48
CA TRP A 101 -8.29 -13.24 9.89
C TRP A 101 -7.10 -13.82 10.66
N ARG A 102 -5.87 -13.47 10.25
CA ARG A 102 -4.66 -14.04 10.85
C ARG A 102 -3.58 -12.99 11.03
N VAL A 103 -2.93 -12.99 12.20
CA VAL A 103 -1.71 -12.18 12.41
C VAL A 103 -0.58 -12.82 11.62
N THR A 104 0.05 -12.05 10.73
CA THR A 104 1.06 -12.57 9.80
C THR A 104 2.09 -11.50 9.48
N ASP A 105 3.36 -11.89 9.47
CA ASP A 105 4.45 -11.11 8.88
C ASP A 105 4.53 -11.40 7.38
N ILE A 106 4.59 -10.36 6.55
CA ILE A 106 4.71 -10.52 5.10
C ILE A 106 6.03 -11.17 4.66
N CYS A 107 7.02 -11.23 5.54
CA CYS A 107 8.29 -11.91 5.33
C CYS A 107 8.23 -13.42 5.59
N ASP A 108 7.14 -13.91 6.19
CA ASP A 108 6.93 -15.33 6.49
C ASP A 108 5.50 -15.75 6.16
N LEU A 109 5.32 -16.33 4.98
CA LEU A 109 4.05 -16.86 4.49
C LEU A 109 4.06 -18.40 4.46
N THR A 110 4.89 -19.05 5.29
CA THR A 110 5.06 -20.51 5.33
C THR A 110 3.79 -21.28 5.74
N ASP A 111 2.80 -20.61 6.31
CA ASP A 111 1.47 -21.16 6.58
C ASP A 111 0.70 -21.58 5.32
N TRP A 112 1.11 -21.09 4.14
CA TRP A 112 0.46 -21.38 2.86
C TRP A 112 1.41 -22.04 1.88
N ASP A 113 0.88 -23.07 1.20
CA ASP A 113 1.61 -23.80 0.17
C ASP A 113 1.89 -22.92 -1.07
N ASP A 114 2.87 -23.32 -1.87
CA ASP A 114 3.19 -22.73 -3.15
C ASP A 114 1.97 -22.73 -4.09
N GLY A 115 1.71 -21.62 -4.73
CA GLY A 115 0.61 -21.52 -5.71
C GLY A 115 -0.79 -21.63 -5.11
N SER A 116 -0.98 -21.17 -3.87
CA SER A 116 -2.27 -21.21 -3.18
C SER A 116 -3.28 -20.17 -3.64
N PHE A 117 -2.82 -18.99 -4.10
CA PHE A 117 -3.69 -17.83 -4.33
C PHE A 117 -3.70 -17.35 -5.78
N ASP A 118 -4.88 -16.91 -6.24
CA ASP A 118 -5.02 -16.25 -7.54
C ASP A 118 -4.52 -14.81 -7.46
N LYS A 119 -4.77 -14.15 -6.33
CA LYS A 119 -4.35 -12.77 -6.06
C LYS A 119 -3.73 -12.65 -4.67
N VAL A 120 -2.67 -11.83 -4.59
CA VAL A 120 -2.15 -11.27 -3.34
C VAL A 120 -2.33 -9.76 -3.41
N VAL A 121 -2.94 -9.17 -2.38
CA VAL A 121 -3.15 -7.73 -2.27
C VAL A 121 -2.39 -7.22 -1.05
N CYS A 122 -1.49 -6.24 -1.25
CA CYS A 122 -0.63 -5.68 -0.20
C CYS A 122 -0.56 -4.14 -0.34
N TYR A 123 -1.71 -3.49 -0.12
CA TYR A 123 -1.84 -2.04 -0.24
C TYR A 123 -1.57 -1.32 1.08
N GLY A 124 -1.29 -0.01 1.00
CA GLY A 124 -1.00 0.83 2.16
C GLY A 124 0.48 0.85 2.57
N GLY A 125 1.34 0.14 1.86
CA GLY A 125 2.79 0.19 2.02
C GLY A 125 3.46 -0.83 2.93
N PRO A 126 2.87 -2.03 3.25
CA PRO A 126 3.54 -2.98 4.15
C PRO A 126 4.96 -3.34 3.73
N LEU A 127 5.22 -3.45 2.42
CA LEU A 127 6.56 -3.73 1.88
C LEU A 127 7.59 -2.63 2.23
N SER A 128 7.16 -1.40 2.49
CA SER A 128 8.02 -0.29 2.91
C SER A 128 8.52 -0.42 4.35
N TYR A 129 7.84 -1.21 5.18
CA TYR A 129 8.18 -1.38 6.60
C TYR A 129 9.18 -2.51 6.86
N VAL A 130 9.43 -3.36 5.87
CA VAL A 130 10.35 -4.50 6.01
C VAL A 130 11.78 -4.20 5.55
N PHE A 131 12.07 -3.00 5.09
CA PHE A 131 13.42 -2.49 4.75
C PHE A 131 14.27 -3.47 3.92
N ASP A 132 15.32 -4.01 4.56
CA ASP A 132 16.28 -4.97 4.00
C ASP A 132 15.67 -6.36 3.74
N GLU A 133 14.51 -6.69 4.32
CA GLU A 133 13.78 -7.95 4.06
C GLU A 133 12.80 -7.86 2.87
N LYS A 134 12.78 -6.75 2.12
CA LYS A 134 11.84 -6.55 1.00
C LYS A 134 11.92 -7.65 -0.08
N ILE A 135 13.11 -8.17 -0.36
CA ILE A 135 13.29 -9.27 -1.32
C ILE A 135 12.74 -10.59 -0.76
N THR A 136 12.91 -10.85 0.54
CA THR A 136 12.30 -11.99 1.24
C THR A 136 10.78 -11.93 1.12
N ALA A 137 10.17 -10.79 1.47
CA ALA A 137 8.72 -10.59 1.37
C ALA A 137 8.20 -10.76 -0.05
N LEU A 138 8.87 -10.19 -1.06
CA LEU A 138 8.49 -10.34 -2.47
C LEU A 138 8.59 -11.78 -2.96
N ASN A 139 9.60 -12.54 -2.52
CA ASN A 139 9.72 -13.96 -2.84
C ASN A 139 8.59 -14.79 -2.21
N GLU A 140 8.23 -14.53 -0.96
CA GLU A 140 7.11 -15.19 -0.31
C GLU A 140 5.78 -14.89 -1.00
N MET A 141 5.50 -13.62 -1.32
CA MET A 141 4.33 -13.22 -2.09
C MET A 141 4.29 -13.92 -3.47
N LYS A 142 5.44 -14.02 -4.14
CA LYS A 142 5.54 -14.77 -5.41
C LYS A 142 5.32 -16.26 -5.24
N ARG A 143 5.87 -16.84 -4.17
CA ARG A 143 5.77 -18.28 -3.89
C ARG A 143 4.31 -18.70 -3.73
N VAL A 144 3.55 -17.99 -2.91
CA VAL A 144 2.16 -18.33 -2.62
C VAL A 144 1.19 -18.04 -3.78
N LEU A 145 1.57 -17.21 -4.77
CA LEU A 145 0.80 -16.98 -5.97
C LEU A 145 0.83 -18.20 -6.91
N LYS A 146 -0.30 -18.53 -7.52
CA LYS A 146 -0.39 -19.46 -8.65
C LYS A 146 0.42 -18.95 -9.84
N PRO A 147 0.92 -19.81 -10.74
CA PRO A 147 1.41 -19.36 -12.04
C PRO A 147 0.36 -18.49 -12.75
N GLY A 148 0.75 -17.33 -13.26
CA GLY A 148 -0.17 -16.34 -13.83
C GLY A 148 -0.95 -15.49 -12.82
N GLY A 149 -0.84 -15.78 -11.53
CA GLY A 149 -1.45 -14.99 -10.45
C GLY A 149 -0.88 -13.57 -10.34
N LEU A 150 -1.65 -12.65 -9.75
CA LEU A 150 -1.27 -11.24 -9.65
C LEU A 150 -0.98 -10.83 -8.20
N LEU A 151 0.09 -10.07 -8.03
CA LEU A 151 0.34 -9.26 -6.85
C LEU A 151 -0.03 -7.81 -7.14
N LEU A 152 -0.94 -7.26 -6.33
CA LEU A 152 -1.35 -5.87 -6.34
C LEU A 152 -0.86 -5.23 -5.05
N PHE A 153 0.08 -4.30 -5.13
CA PHE A 153 0.66 -3.70 -3.94
C PHE A 153 0.99 -2.22 -4.11
N SER A 154 1.26 -1.56 -3.00
CA SER A 154 1.81 -0.21 -3.03
C SER A 154 2.95 -0.06 -2.02
N VAL A 155 3.89 0.80 -2.35
CA VAL A 155 5.05 1.15 -1.51
C VAL A 155 5.11 2.66 -1.33
N MET A 156 5.69 3.12 -0.22
CA MET A 156 5.96 4.53 -0.03
C MET A 156 6.98 5.01 -1.06
N ASN A 157 6.73 6.21 -1.60
CA ASN A 157 7.54 6.81 -2.66
C ASN A 157 8.35 8.00 -2.11
N LEU A 158 9.65 8.01 -2.34
CA LEU A 158 10.55 9.03 -1.83
C LEU A 158 10.21 10.43 -2.39
N TRP A 159 10.15 10.55 -3.72
CA TRP A 159 9.95 11.85 -4.34
C TRP A 159 8.53 12.40 -4.16
N GLY A 160 7.52 11.53 -4.19
CA GLY A 160 6.15 11.93 -3.92
C GLY A 160 5.94 12.35 -2.46
N THR A 161 6.60 11.69 -1.51
CA THR A 161 6.58 12.09 -0.09
C THR A 161 7.28 13.46 0.08
N ALA A 162 8.43 13.65 -0.53
CA ALA A 162 9.13 14.93 -0.52
C ALA A 162 8.28 16.04 -1.16
N HIS A 163 7.59 15.76 -2.26
CA HIS A 163 6.71 16.71 -2.94
C HIS A 163 5.52 17.14 -2.06
N GLU A 164 4.83 16.17 -1.44
CA GLU A 164 3.65 16.47 -0.62
C GLU A 164 3.99 17.18 0.69
N TYR A 165 5.10 16.80 1.31
CA TYR A 165 5.48 17.27 2.65
C TYR A 165 6.71 18.18 2.70
N LEU A 166 7.13 18.74 1.55
CA LEU A 166 8.40 19.48 1.41
C LEU A 166 8.65 20.48 2.55
N PHE A 167 7.72 21.40 2.79
CA PHE A 167 7.92 22.43 3.81
C PHE A 167 7.95 21.89 5.23
N LYS A 168 7.13 20.88 5.52
CA LYS A 168 7.16 20.17 6.81
C LYS A 168 8.53 19.51 7.04
N ILE A 169 9.03 18.83 6.02
CA ILE A 169 10.33 18.16 6.04
C ILE A 169 11.44 19.19 6.27
N MET A 170 11.48 20.25 5.45
CA MET A 170 12.51 21.29 5.52
C MET A 170 12.54 22.06 6.85
N LEU A 171 11.40 22.18 7.53
CA LEU A 171 11.31 22.85 8.84
C LEU A 171 11.61 21.91 10.02
N ALA A 172 11.48 20.60 9.83
CA ALA A 172 11.64 19.61 10.90
C ALA A 172 13.00 18.90 10.89
N THR A 173 13.81 19.06 9.84
CA THR A 173 15.05 18.30 9.63
C THR A 173 16.22 19.21 9.29
N THR A 174 17.44 18.70 9.51
CA THR A 174 18.66 19.33 9.00
C THR A 174 18.97 18.91 7.57
N PRO A 175 19.80 19.70 6.81
CA PRO A 175 20.26 19.28 5.48
C PRO A 175 20.98 17.92 5.50
N GLU A 176 21.74 17.62 6.57
CA GLU A 176 22.50 16.38 6.72
C GLU A 176 21.57 15.18 6.94
N GLU A 177 20.50 15.33 7.71
CA GLU A 177 19.47 14.30 7.88
C GLU A 177 18.72 14.05 6.58
N ASN A 178 18.33 15.12 5.88
CA ASN A 178 17.67 15.01 4.58
C ASN A 178 18.55 14.28 3.55
N GLU A 179 19.86 14.58 3.50
CA GLU A 179 20.78 13.92 2.57
C GLU A 179 20.89 12.41 2.88
N LYS A 180 20.89 12.00 4.16
CA LYS A 180 20.86 10.59 4.55
C LYS A 180 19.57 9.90 4.06
N VAL A 181 18.42 10.54 4.29
CA VAL A 181 17.13 9.99 3.80
C VAL A 181 17.11 9.95 2.28
N LEU A 182 17.54 11.01 1.60
CA LEU A 182 17.59 11.05 0.15
C LEU A 182 18.55 10.00 -0.44
N SER A 183 19.68 9.73 0.19
CA SER A 183 20.65 8.74 -0.32
C SER A 183 20.20 7.31 -0.11
N THR A 184 19.52 7.01 1.00
CA THR A 184 19.15 5.64 1.40
C THR A 184 17.69 5.28 1.12
N GLY A 185 16.79 6.24 1.02
CA GLY A 185 15.33 6.04 1.05
C GLY A 185 14.79 5.73 2.45
N ASN A 186 15.62 5.60 3.47
CA ASN A 186 15.22 5.14 4.79
C ASN A 186 14.85 6.29 5.73
N LEU A 187 13.61 6.30 6.21
CA LEU A 187 13.17 7.04 7.38
C LEU A 187 13.31 6.11 8.58
N HIS A 188 14.41 6.26 9.32
CA HIS A 188 14.81 5.35 10.39
C HIS A 188 15.67 6.13 11.41
N PRO A 189 15.77 5.77 12.70
CA PRO A 189 16.60 6.48 13.69
C PRO A 189 18.06 6.68 13.30
N SER A 190 18.62 5.83 12.43
CA SER A 190 19.96 6.00 11.88
C SER A 190 20.11 7.19 10.92
N SER A 191 19.00 7.68 10.35
CA SER A 191 18.96 8.77 9.38
C SER A 191 18.16 9.98 9.86
N PHE A 192 17.11 9.74 10.66
CA PHE A 192 16.17 10.76 11.12
C PHE A 192 15.54 10.36 12.46
N THR A 193 15.59 11.23 13.46
CA THR A 193 15.20 10.91 14.84
C THR A 193 13.89 11.55 15.29
N ALA A 194 13.28 12.43 14.49
CA ALA A 194 12.09 13.18 14.87
C ALA A 194 10.76 12.47 14.52
N SER A 195 10.79 11.18 14.10
CA SER A 195 9.60 10.41 13.79
C SER A 195 9.76 8.97 14.27
N ASP A 196 8.69 8.41 14.83
CA ASP A 196 8.57 6.98 15.16
C ASP A 196 7.99 6.15 14.00
N HIS A 197 7.63 6.81 12.90
CA HIS A 197 7.16 6.17 11.68
C HIS A 197 8.35 5.76 10.82
N TYR A 198 8.85 4.55 11.01
CA TYR A 198 10.00 4.01 10.28
C TYR A 198 9.54 3.33 9.01
N CYS A 199 10.14 3.68 7.88
CA CYS A 199 9.84 3.07 6.59
C CYS A 199 10.97 3.27 5.58
N HIS A 200 11.00 2.40 4.57
CA HIS A 200 11.77 2.60 3.37
C HIS A 200 10.89 3.25 2.28
N MET A 201 11.34 4.36 1.74
CA MET A 201 10.69 5.06 0.63
C MET A 201 11.40 4.70 -0.67
N PHE A 202 10.69 4.01 -1.54
CA PHE A 202 11.22 3.53 -2.82
C PHE A 202 11.38 4.65 -3.84
N ARG A 203 12.36 4.46 -4.73
CA ARG A 203 12.40 5.10 -6.04
C ARG A 203 11.84 4.14 -7.09
N LEU A 204 11.32 4.69 -8.17
CA LEU A 204 10.73 3.89 -9.25
C LEU A 204 11.70 2.84 -9.82
N GLU A 205 12.94 3.22 -10.10
CA GLU A 205 13.90 2.30 -10.71
C GLU A 205 14.41 1.25 -9.72
N GLU A 206 14.47 1.56 -8.42
CA GLU A 206 14.72 0.60 -7.37
C GLU A 206 13.61 -0.46 -7.34
N LEU A 207 12.35 -0.05 -7.24
CA LEU A 207 11.20 -0.96 -7.25
C LEU A 207 11.20 -1.87 -8.48
N LYS A 208 11.44 -1.30 -9.67
CA LYS A 208 11.57 -2.08 -10.91
C LYS A 208 12.74 -3.08 -10.85
N GLY A 209 13.86 -2.70 -10.23
CA GLY A 209 15.02 -3.56 -10.03
C GLY A 209 14.69 -4.76 -9.14
N ASP A 210 14.07 -4.52 -7.99
CA ASP A 210 13.64 -5.54 -7.03
C ASP A 210 12.64 -6.53 -7.67
N LEU A 211 11.66 -6.01 -8.42
CA LEU A 211 10.66 -6.83 -9.12
C LEU A 211 11.31 -7.73 -10.21
N ARG A 212 12.28 -7.19 -10.96
CA ARG A 212 13.04 -7.99 -11.95
C ARG A 212 13.90 -9.05 -11.28
N GLN A 213 14.56 -8.70 -10.16
CA GLN A 213 15.38 -9.64 -9.38
C GLN A 213 14.57 -10.83 -8.91
N VAL A 214 13.35 -10.59 -8.39
CA VAL A 214 12.43 -11.65 -7.97
C VAL A 214 11.80 -12.38 -9.18
N GLY A 215 11.80 -11.76 -10.35
CA GLY A 215 11.26 -12.34 -11.60
C GLY A 215 9.75 -12.20 -11.70
N PHE A 216 9.20 -11.06 -11.30
CA PHE A 216 7.84 -10.64 -11.62
C PHE A 216 7.78 -9.94 -13.00
N GLU A 217 6.67 -10.11 -13.69
CA GLU A 217 6.33 -9.31 -14.87
C GLU A 217 5.49 -8.10 -14.47
N ILE A 218 5.98 -6.90 -14.75
CA ILE A 218 5.25 -5.67 -14.44
C ILE A 218 4.12 -5.49 -15.45
N ARG A 219 2.87 -5.43 -14.98
CA ARG A 219 1.67 -5.18 -15.79
C ARG A 219 1.26 -3.71 -15.78
N THR A 220 1.30 -3.09 -14.58
CA THR A 220 0.91 -1.69 -14.39
C THR A 220 1.78 -1.06 -13.31
N LEU A 221 2.18 0.19 -13.54
CA LEU A 221 2.74 1.09 -12.53
C LEU A 221 1.90 2.35 -12.51
N SER A 222 1.67 2.90 -11.31
CA SER A 222 0.90 4.12 -11.12
C SER A 222 1.39 4.86 -9.87
N ALA A 223 1.30 6.18 -9.87
CA ALA A 223 1.31 6.93 -8.63
C ALA A 223 -0.02 6.71 -7.88
N SER A 224 -0.05 6.93 -6.57
CA SER A 224 -1.28 6.92 -5.78
C SER A 224 -2.13 8.19 -6.00
N ASN A 225 -1.47 9.28 -6.36
CA ASN A 225 -2.06 10.57 -6.72
C ASN A 225 -1.01 11.42 -7.43
N CYS A 226 -1.44 12.46 -8.13
CA CYS A 226 -0.51 13.42 -8.77
C CYS A 226 -1.10 14.84 -8.91
N LEU A 227 -2.28 14.99 -9.53
CA LEU A 227 -2.93 16.29 -9.70
C LEU A 227 -3.54 16.82 -8.41
N SER A 228 -3.88 15.92 -7.49
CA SER A 228 -4.49 16.21 -6.19
C SER A 228 -3.50 16.63 -5.11
N VAL A 229 -2.19 16.54 -5.36
CA VAL A 229 -1.15 16.86 -4.36
C VAL A 229 -1.31 18.30 -3.87
N SER A 230 -1.42 18.48 -2.55
CA SER A 230 -1.57 19.80 -1.89
C SER A 230 -2.77 20.64 -2.36
N ARG A 231 -3.87 20.02 -2.83
CA ARG A 231 -5.05 20.67 -3.40
C ARG A 231 -6.32 20.43 -2.58
N ALA A 232 -6.23 20.24 -1.28
CA ALA A 232 -7.36 19.83 -0.46
C ALA A 232 -8.56 20.80 -0.58
N SER A 233 -8.35 22.12 -0.51
CA SER A 233 -9.43 23.11 -0.59
C SER A 233 -10.14 23.13 -1.94
N GLU A 234 -9.38 23.03 -3.03
CA GLU A 234 -9.92 23.01 -4.39
C GLU A 234 -10.70 21.71 -4.65
N LEU A 235 -10.23 20.59 -4.10
CA LEU A 235 -10.90 19.29 -4.20
C LEU A 235 -12.20 19.25 -3.41
N GLU A 236 -12.25 19.85 -2.22
CA GLU A 236 -13.51 19.96 -1.44
C GLU A 236 -14.56 20.78 -2.19
N GLU A 237 -14.15 21.82 -2.90
CA GLU A 237 -15.08 22.61 -3.73
C GLU A 237 -15.54 21.81 -4.96
N LEU A 238 -14.59 21.17 -5.66
CA LEU A 238 -14.88 20.38 -6.85
C LEU A 238 -15.83 19.21 -6.56
N LYS A 239 -15.68 18.58 -5.39
CA LYS A 239 -16.51 17.42 -4.99
C LYS A 239 -17.99 17.73 -4.81
N LYS A 240 -18.37 19.01 -4.71
CA LYS A 240 -19.77 19.42 -4.62
C LYS A 240 -20.54 19.20 -5.94
N ASP A 241 -19.82 19.12 -7.08
CA ASP A 241 -20.35 18.76 -8.39
C ASP A 241 -19.94 17.31 -8.73
N GLU A 242 -20.88 16.38 -8.66
CA GLU A 242 -20.63 14.95 -8.90
C GLU A 242 -20.07 14.68 -10.30
N THR A 243 -20.48 15.45 -11.31
CA THR A 243 -20.01 15.29 -12.70
C THR A 243 -18.55 15.71 -12.83
N GLN A 244 -18.21 16.88 -12.28
CA GLN A 244 -16.84 17.38 -12.27
C GLN A 244 -15.92 16.51 -11.41
N TRP A 245 -16.43 16.02 -10.28
CA TRP A 245 -15.67 15.10 -9.41
C TRP A 245 -15.36 13.78 -10.12
N ALA A 246 -16.33 13.17 -10.79
CA ALA A 246 -16.11 11.94 -11.55
C ALA A 246 -15.11 12.15 -12.69
N TYR A 247 -15.21 13.26 -13.42
CA TYR A 247 -14.27 13.62 -14.48
C TYR A 247 -12.84 13.86 -13.94
N PHE A 248 -12.73 14.55 -12.80
CA PHE A 248 -11.44 14.76 -12.13
C PHE A 248 -10.79 13.42 -11.74
N LEU A 249 -11.55 12.50 -11.13
CA LEU A 249 -11.01 11.17 -10.75
C LEU A 249 -10.52 10.38 -11.97
N ASP A 250 -11.23 10.44 -13.08
CA ASP A 250 -10.78 9.82 -14.34
C ASP A 250 -9.47 10.45 -14.86
N MET A 251 -9.36 11.79 -14.82
CA MET A 251 -8.14 12.51 -15.16
C MET A 251 -6.97 12.13 -14.23
N GLU A 252 -7.21 12.08 -12.91
CA GLU A 252 -6.22 11.72 -11.90
C GLU A 252 -5.66 10.32 -12.16
N ILE A 253 -6.56 9.33 -12.40
CA ILE A 253 -6.17 7.94 -12.69
C ILE A 253 -5.30 7.86 -13.95
N ARG A 254 -5.66 8.56 -15.01
CA ARG A 254 -4.86 8.60 -16.26
C ARG A 254 -3.52 9.28 -16.07
N ALA A 255 -3.51 10.40 -15.34
CA ALA A 255 -2.29 11.13 -15.03
C ALA A 255 -1.33 10.29 -14.18
N CYS A 256 -1.84 9.58 -13.16
CA CYS A 256 -1.05 8.71 -12.28
C CYS A 256 -0.32 7.58 -13.03
N GLN A 257 -0.79 7.16 -14.20
CA GLN A 257 -0.17 6.14 -15.04
C GLN A 257 0.80 6.73 -16.08
N SER A 258 0.84 8.06 -16.22
CA SER A 258 1.78 8.73 -17.14
C SER A 258 3.21 8.60 -16.63
N ALA A 259 4.14 8.24 -17.51
CA ALA A 259 5.54 8.00 -17.16
C ALA A 259 6.18 9.18 -16.38
N GLY A 260 5.83 10.42 -16.73
CA GLY A 260 6.33 11.62 -16.04
C GLY A 260 5.72 11.88 -14.66
N MET A 261 4.69 11.12 -14.25
CA MET A 261 3.95 11.33 -13.00
C MET A 261 4.08 10.17 -12.00
N LEU A 262 4.77 9.10 -12.34
CA LEU A 262 4.85 7.90 -11.50
C LEU A 262 5.40 8.18 -10.09
N GLU A 263 6.35 9.10 -9.97
CA GLU A 263 6.94 9.46 -8.67
C GLU A 263 6.32 10.71 -8.02
N SER A 264 5.16 11.19 -8.48
CA SER A 264 4.51 12.39 -7.94
C SER A 264 3.71 12.16 -6.66
N GLY A 265 3.14 10.96 -6.47
CA GLY A 265 2.32 10.61 -5.31
C GLY A 265 3.11 9.98 -4.17
N THR A 266 2.57 10.03 -2.96
CA THR A 266 3.23 9.46 -1.77
C THR A 266 3.43 7.95 -1.82
N HIS A 267 2.71 7.25 -2.70
CA HIS A 267 2.91 5.82 -2.96
C HIS A 267 3.08 5.55 -4.45
N LEU A 268 3.89 4.54 -4.74
CA LEU A 268 3.92 3.83 -6.03
C LEU A 268 2.99 2.62 -5.92
N ILE A 269 2.07 2.48 -6.86
CA ILE A 269 1.19 1.31 -7.00
C ILE A 269 1.75 0.44 -8.10
N ALA A 270 1.82 -0.86 -7.86
CA ALA A 270 2.23 -1.85 -8.86
C ALA A 270 1.23 -2.99 -8.94
N VAL A 271 0.93 -3.41 -10.17
CA VAL A 271 0.29 -4.67 -10.49
C VAL A 271 1.31 -5.50 -11.25
N VAL A 272 1.69 -6.63 -10.66
CA VAL A 272 2.72 -7.52 -11.22
C VAL A 272 2.21 -8.94 -11.30
N GLN A 273 2.72 -9.71 -12.26
CA GLN A 273 2.29 -11.07 -12.50
C GLN A 273 3.42 -12.06 -12.23
N LYS A 274 3.10 -13.15 -11.53
CA LYS A 274 3.96 -14.33 -11.51
C LYS A 274 3.94 -14.99 -12.89
N PRO A 275 5.08 -15.21 -13.55
CA PRO A 275 5.11 -15.92 -14.83
C PRO A 275 4.39 -17.25 -14.79
N PHE A 276 3.90 -17.72 -15.95
CA PHE A 276 3.22 -19.01 -16.08
C PHE A 276 4.16 -20.22 -15.98
N ILE A 277 5.47 -19.97 -16.07
CA ILE A 277 6.52 -21.00 -16.02
C ILE A 277 7.57 -20.58 -15.00
#